data_c431fe39a865e169f3e2269ef42aa6e8
#
_entry.id   c431fe39a865e169f3e2269ef42aa6e8
#
_cell.length_a   1.000
_cell.length_b   1.000
_cell.length_c   1.000
_cell.angle_alpha   90.00
_cell.angle_beta   90.00
_cell.angle_gamma   90.00
#
_symmetry.space_group_name_H-M   'P 1'
#
loop_
_entity.id
_entity.type
_entity.pdbx_description
1 polymer ?
#
loop_
_entity_poly.entity_id
_entity_poly.type
_entity_poly.pdbx_seq_one_letter_code
_entity_poly.pdbx_strand_id
1 'polypeptide(L)'
;MVGLASLGLVFEGLVAPVGAQARLPTRFDADVARALRAFNVPGTAIAVVKDGKVLLAKGYGVQRLGDRTPMNAHALFQIASNTKAFTTACLAMLVDSGKLAWDDPVTRYLPDFQLYDPWVTREFTIRDLVTHRSGLGLGAGDLLWLHSNYTRREVIRRMRAARPTSSFRSQYAYDNVLYAAAGEIIPAVTGLSWEEFVRQRILAPLGMTQTRTGVADLRPGDRLATAHAVLGGRLRIVPLDTVDNIGPAASLISSVTDLAKWVSVQLDSGRAGKRRLWSAGQTREMWSSQTIMPIKDPRPSLAILRPNFAAYALGWRVRDYRGHKLVHHTGGLAGMTSKTTLVPDKRLGIVILTNGESSLYEALTYQLLDHFLGARPRDWVAAFQAAARGERASADSELGIVRRMRDTTSRLSLPLARYAGRYSDELYGDATIDLEDGGLVLRFSHSPAFVGDLVYWGHDIFRTNWRTPNLEDAFVVFTLKPEGAVEQFTMEAVSPLADFSYDYQDLRFVPSR
;
A
#
# COMPACT_ATOMS: atom_id res chain seq x y z
N MET A 1 73.31 14.37 -7.70
CA MET A 1 72.23 15.15 -7.13
C MET A 1 71.19 15.40 -8.25
N VAL A 2 70.09 14.65 -8.24
CA VAL A 2 69.04 14.81 -9.20
C VAL A 2 67.77 15.12 -8.35
N GLY A 3 67.28 16.34 -8.48
CA GLY A 3 66.09 16.82 -7.75
C GLY A 3 64.82 16.31 -8.40
N LEU A 4 63.96 15.61 -7.64
CA LEU A 4 62.59 15.28 -8.01
C LEU A 4 61.66 16.43 -7.60
N ALA A 5 61.07 17.08 -8.58
CA ALA A 5 59.97 18.03 -8.38
C ALA A 5 58.65 17.27 -8.34
N SER A 6 57.97 17.25 -7.18
CA SER A 6 56.61 16.72 -7.01
C SER A 6 55.59 17.79 -7.40
N LEU A 7 54.89 17.57 -8.52
CA LEU A 7 53.67 18.33 -8.87
C LEU A 7 52.51 17.83 -8.00
N GLY A 8 52.07 18.66 -7.03
CA GLY A 8 50.85 18.46 -6.31
C GLY A 8 49.65 18.92 -7.15
N LEU A 9 48.83 18.00 -7.63
CA LEU A 9 47.51 18.28 -8.20
C LEU A 9 46.52 18.61 -7.05
N VAL A 10 46.18 19.87 -6.90
CA VAL A 10 45.11 20.33 -6.03
C VAL A 10 43.78 20.08 -6.76
N PHE A 11 43.03 19.08 -6.32
CA PHE A 11 41.63 18.92 -6.71
C PHE A 11 40.81 19.95 -5.94
N GLU A 12 40.50 21.08 -6.54
CA GLU A 12 39.45 21.97 -6.07
C GLU A 12 38.09 21.28 -6.30
N GLY A 13 37.59 20.60 -5.27
CA GLY A 13 36.22 20.14 -5.21
C GLY A 13 35.29 21.36 -5.21
N LEU A 14 34.58 21.60 -6.30
CA LEU A 14 33.48 22.57 -6.37
C LEU A 14 32.42 22.19 -5.31
N VAL A 15 32.55 22.78 -4.13
CA VAL A 15 31.49 22.77 -3.11
C VAL A 15 30.40 23.72 -3.61
N ALA A 16 29.29 23.17 -4.08
CA ALA A 16 28.14 23.99 -4.46
C ALA A 16 27.70 24.87 -3.27
N PRO A 17 27.36 26.15 -3.49
CA PRO A 17 27.03 27.06 -2.40
C PRO A 17 25.83 26.54 -1.61
N VAL A 18 25.96 26.48 -0.30
CA VAL A 18 24.95 25.99 0.68
C VAL A 18 23.58 26.65 0.54
N GLY A 19 23.48 27.80 -0.13
CA GLY A 19 22.22 28.52 -0.36
C GLY A 19 21.36 27.98 -1.51
N ALA A 20 21.90 27.21 -2.46
CA ALA A 20 21.15 26.72 -3.62
C ALA A 20 20.22 25.54 -3.29
N GLN A 21 20.51 24.77 -2.24
CA GLN A 21 19.73 23.59 -1.81
C GLN A 21 18.51 23.91 -0.94
N ALA A 22 18.30 25.18 -0.57
CA ALA A 22 17.17 25.63 0.25
C ALA A 22 15.94 26.05 -0.57
N ARG A 23 15.96 25.89 -1.89
CA ARG A 23 14.89 26.29 -2.81
C ARG A 23 14.47 25.11 -3.69
N LEU A 24 13.25 25.17 -4.19
CA LEU A 24 12.76 24.21 -5.19
C LEU A 24 13.51 24.36 -6.53
N PRO A 25 13.53 23.29 -7.37
CA PRO A 25 14.02 23.40 -8.74
C PRO A 25 13.28 24.52 -9.50
N THR A 26 13.99 25.36 -10.23
CA THR A 26 13.42 26.53 -10.93
C THR A 26 12.26 26.19 -11.88
N ARG A 27 12.29 24.99 -12.49
CA ARG A 27 11.27 24.52 -13.45
C ARG A 27 10.29 23.52 -12.87
N PHE A 28 10.25 23.35 -11.55
CA PHE A 28 9.49 22.28 -10.90
C PHE A 28 8.00 22.27 -11.29
N ASP A 29 7.34 23.42 -11.33
CA ASP A 29 5.92 23.51 -11.74
C ASP A 29 5.70 23.01 -13.18
N ALA A 30 6.59 23.34 -14.10
CA ALA A 30 6.53 22.87 -15.48
C ALA A 30 6.79 21.35 -15.57
N ASP A 31 7.69 20.85 -14.75
CA ASP A 31 7.99 19.41 -14.69
C ASP A 31 6.82 18.62 -14.13
N VAL A 32 6.12 19.11 -13.10
CA VAL A 32 4.89 18.50 -12.59
C VAL A 32 3.80 18.50 -13.67
N ALA A 33 3.60 19.61 -14.38
CA ALA A 33 2.62 19.67 -15.47
C ALA A 33 2.95 18.68 -16.60
N ARG A 34 4.24 18.50 -16.92
CA ARG A 34 4.72 17.47 -17.86
C ARG A 34 4.43 16.06 -17.34
N ALA A 35 4.70 15.80 -16.06
CA ALA A 35 4.46 14.51 -15.44
C ALA A 35 2.97 14.13 -15.45
N LEU A 36 2.06 15.06 -15.10
CA LEU A 36 0.61 14.81 -15.15
C LEU A 36 0.16 14.34 -16.54
N ARG A 37 0.61 15.03 -17.60
CA ARG A 37 0.31 14.63 -18.99
C ARG A 37 0.94 13.27 -19.34
N ALA A 38 2.20 13.08 -18.98
CA ALA A 38 2.98 11.91 -19.32
C ALA A 38 2.43 10.62 -18.69
N PHE A 39 1.87 10.70 -17.48
CA PHE A 39 1.30 9.58 -16.75
C PHE A 39 -0.24 9.53 -16.84
N ASN A 40 -0.87 10.44 -17.58
CA ASN A 40 -2.34 10.53 -17.69
C ASN A 40 -3.04 10.60 -16.32
N VAL A 41 -2.51 11.43 -15.41
CA VAL A 41 -3.06 11.67 -14.07
C VAL A 41 -3.77 13.02 -14.05
N PRO A 42 -5.04 13.11 -13.60
CA PRO A 42 -5.78 14.37 -13.61
C PRO A 42 -5.18 15.43 -12.69
N GLY A 43 -4.72 15.02 -11.50
CA GLY A 43 -4.17 15.95 -10.53
C GLY A 43 -3.28 15.30 -9.48
N THR A 44 -2.45 16.14 -8.87
CA THR A 44 -1.56 15.77 -7.76
C THR A 44 -1.47 16.92 -6.77
N ALA A 45 -1.22 16.61 -5.51
CA ALA A 45 -0.84 17.59 -4.50
C ALA A 45 0.52 17.20 -3.92
N ILE A 46 1.39 18.20 -3.66
CA ILE A 46 2.78 17.98 -3.27
C ILE A 46 3.10 18.87 -2.08
N ALA A 47 3.75 18.31 -1.05
CA ALA A 47 4.41 19.08 -0.01
C ALA A 47 5.90 18.73 0.07
N VAL A 48 6.70 19.76 0.32
CA VAL A 48 8.15 19.64 0.59
C VAL A 48 8.45 20.40 1.89
N VAL A 49 9.03 19.69 2.85
CA VAL A 49 9.49 20.24 4.13
C VAL A 49 11.01 20.14 4.16
N LYS A 50 11.70 21.24 4.47
CA LYS A 50 13.15 21.29 4.57
C LYS A 50 13.55 22.14 5.78
N ASP A 51 14.40 21.58 6.65
CA ASP A 51 14.91 22.26 7.86
C ASP A 51 13.79 22.85 8.73
N GLY A 52 12.67 22.11 8.86
CA GLY A 52 11.52 22.51 9.66
C GLY A 52 10.60 23.56 8.99
N LYS A 53 10.87 23.93 7.73
CA LYS A 53 10.05 24.88 6.96
C LYS A 53 9.33 24.19 5.82
N VAL A 54 8.06 24.53 5.60
CA VAL A 54 7.31 24.09 4.43
C VAL A 54 7.74 24.95 3.23
N LEU A 55 8.50 24.37 2.32
CA LEU A 55 8.93 25.03 1.08
C LEU A 55 7.86 25.01 -0.01
N LEU A 56 7.03 23.97 -0.01
CA LEU A 56 5.92 23.79 -0.95
C LEU A 56 4.76 23.11 -0.23
N ALA A 57 3.55 23.59 -0.46
CA ALA A 57 2.30 22.88 -0.29
C ALA A 57 1.36 23.34 -1.39
N LYS A 58 1.23 22.55 -2.48
CA LYS A 58 0.56 23.00 -3.70
C LYS A 58 -0.13 21.85 -4.42
N GLY A 59 -1.31 22.14 -5.01
CA GLY A 59 -1.99 21.26 -5.94
C GLY A 59 -1.69 21.63 -7.40
N TYR A 60 -1.77 20.64 -8.28
CA TYR A 60 -1.55 20.75 -9.72
C TYR A 60 -2.58 19.92 -10.47
N GLY A 61 -3.05 20.40 -11.62
CA GLY A 61 -4.10 19.74 -12.39
C GLY A 61 -5.49 19.97 -11.81
N VAL A 62 -6.38 18.96 -11.91
CA VAL A 62 -7.79 19.06 -11.54
C VAL A 62 -8.20 18.00 -10.51
N GLN A 63 -9.24 18.30 -9.73
CA GLN A 63 -9.75 17.40 -8.71
C GLN A 63 -10.57 16.23 -9.31
N ARG A 64 -11.15 16.44 -10.50
CA ARG A 64 -11.99 15.48 -11.19
C ARG A 64 -11.80 15.58 -12.70
N LEU A 65 -11.73 14.44 -13.37
CA LEU A 65 -11.70 14.37 -14.82
C LEU A 65 -12.96 14.99 -15.43
N GLY A 66 -12.78 15.86 -16.42
CA GLY A 66 -13.88 16.57 -17.07
C GLY A 66 -14.37 17.82 -16.32
N ASP A 67 -13.86 18.08 -15.12
CA ASP A 67 -14.13 19.28 -14.34
C ASP A 67 -12.99 20.29 -14.51
N ARG A 68 -13.29 21.57 -14.25
CA ARG A 68 -12.31 22.66 -14.23
C ARG A 68 -11.85 23.03 -12.83
N THR A 69 -12.39 22.40 -11.77
CA THR A 69 -12.00 22.67 -10.39
C THR A 69 -10.52 22.35 -10.18
N PRO A 70 -9.67 23.35 -9.92
CA PRO A 70 -8.24 23.12 -9.79
C PRO A 70 -7.94 22.29 -8.53
N MET A 71 -6.94 21.41 -8.65
CA MET A 71 -6.37 20.76 -7.48
C MET A 71 -5.69 21.81 -6.59
N ASN A 72 -5.81 21.66 -5.27
CA ASN A 72 -5.18 22.58 -4.32
C ASN A 72 -4.54 21.81 -3.15
N ALA A 73 -3.78 22.52 -2.30
CA ALA A 73 -3.06 21.93 -1.18
C ALA A 73 -3.96 21.35 -0.06
N HIS A 74 -5.23 21.74 -0.05
CA HIS A 74 -6.23 21.33 0.95
C HIS A 74 -7.13 20.20 0.45
N ALA A 75 -6.96 19.77 -0.79
CA ALA A 75 -7.70 18.62 -1.32
C ALA A 75 -7.35 17.37 -0.52
N LEU A 76 -8.39 16.60 -0.19
CA LEU A 76 -8.26 15.38 0.57
C LEU A 76 -8.05 14.18 -0.36
N PHE A 77 -7.17 13.27 0.05
CA PHE A 77 -6.88 12.02 -0.64
C PHE A 77 -6.89 10.87 0.37
N GLN A 78 -7.34 9.71 -0.02
CA GLN A 78 -7.02 8.50 0.72
C GLN A 78 -5.50 8.28 0.67
N ILE A 79 -4.86 8.23 1.85
CA ILE A 79 -3.39 8.04 1.92
C ILE A 79 -3.00 6.59 2.06
N ALA A 80 -4.00 5.70 2.14
CA ALA A 80 -3.83 4.26 2.19
C ALA A 80 -2.75 3.85 3.21
N SER A 81 -1.80 3.01 2.82
CA SER A 81 -0.79 2.45 3.72
C SER A 81 0.17 3.46 4.37
N ASN A 82 0.16 4.75 3.99
CA ASN A 82 0.81 5.79 4.80
C ASN A 82 0.18 5.90 6.20
N THR A 83 -1.04 5.38 6.41
CA THR A 83 -1.72 5.24 7.71
C THR A 83 -0.93 4.40 8.70
N LYS A 84 -0.20 3.38 8.24
CA LYS A 84 0.58 2.47 9.10
C LYS A 84 1.57 3.20 10.01
N ALA A 85 2.19 4.26 9.51
CA ALA A 85 3.09 5.10 10.29
C ALA A 85 2.39 5.84 11.44
N PHE A 86 1.11 6.19 11.29
CA PHE A 86 0.31 6.78 12.37
C PHE A 86 -0.04 5.73 13.42
N THR A 87 -0.39 4.53 13.02
CA THR A 87 -0.67 3.42 13.93
C THR A 87 0.55 3.08 14.78
N THR A 88 1.73 2.97 14.17
CA THR A 88 2.97 2.71 14.92
C THR A 88 3.36 3.88 15.83
N ALA A 89 3.09 5.13 15.43
CA ALA A 89 3.31 6.28 16.30
C ALA A 89 2.36 6.25 17.53
N CYS A 90 1.11 5.81 17.37
CA CYS A 90 0.21 5.61 18.52
C CYS A 90 0.77 4.56 19.49
N LEU A 91 1.23 3.43 18.99
CA LEU A 91 1.87 2.39 19.81
C LEU A 91 3.15 2.91 20.46
N ALA A 92 3.98 3.67 19.74
CA ALA A 92 5.19 4.28 20.27
C ALA A 92 4.91 5.24 21.46
N MET A 93 3.79 5.99 21.42
CA MET A 93 3.34 6.82 22.55
C MET A 93 2.95 5.97 23.77
N LEU A 94 2.35 4.80 23.54
CA LEU A 94 1.99 3.87 24.61
C LEU A 94 3.23 3.20 25.20
N VAL A 95 4.24 2.89 24.39
CA VAL A 95 5.55 2.42 24.86
C VAL A 95 6.24 3.48 25.71
N ASP A 96 6.31 4.72 25.25
CA ASP A 96 6.91 5.84 26.00
C ASP A 96 6.22 6.09 27.36
N SER A 97 4.92 5.82 27.44
CA SER A 97 4.15 5.95 28.69
C SER A 97 4.22 4.69 29.58
N GLY A 98 4.99 3.68 29.20
CA GLY A 98 5.14 2.42 29.95
C GLY A 98 3.89 1.55 30.00
N LYS A 99 2.92 1.80 29.12
CA LYS A 99 1.65 1.03 29.08
C LYS A 99 1.78 -0.30 28.32
N LEU A 100 2.76 -0.40 27.44
CA LEU A 100 3.12 -1.62 26.72
C LEU A 100 4.60 -1.59 26.30
N ALA A 101 5.15 -2.72 25.90
CA ALA A 101 6.45 -2.83 25.24
C ALA A 101 6.29 -3.41 23.83
N TRP A 102 7.20 -3.06 22.92
CA TRP A 102 7.17 -3.60 21.54
C TRP A 102 7.21 -5.12 21.51
N ASP A 103 7.88 -5.73 22.46
CA ASP A 103 8.09 -7.17 22.54
C ASP A 103 7.11 -7.89 23.48
N ASP A 104 6.06 -7.19 23.96
CA ASP A 104 4.97 -7.83 24.68
C ASP A 104 4.20 -8.77 23.76
N PRO A 105 3.78 -9.96 24.23
CA PRO A 105 2.90 -10.84 23.48
C PRO A 105 1.56 -10.18 23.14
N VAL A 106 1.09 -10.34 21.91
CA VAL A 106 -0.20 -9.80 21.46
C VAL A 106 -1.35 -10.32 22.33
N THR A 107 -1.30 -11.60 22.70
CA THR A 107 -2.32 -12.27 23.51
C THR A 107 -2.51 -11.66 24.91
N ARG A 108 -1.54 -10.90 25.42
CA ARG A 108 -1.68 -10.14 26.66
C ARG A 108 -2.77 -9.06 26.57
N TYR A 109 -2.95 -8.47 25.39
CA TYR A 109 -3.88 -7.37 25.15
C TYR A 109 -5.10 -7.81 24.35
N LEU A 110 -4.93 -8.79 23.49
CA LEU A 110 -5.98 -9.41 22.66
C LEU A 110 -6.03 -10.92 22.97
N PRO A 111 -6.71 -11.36 24.05
CA PRO A 111 -6.71 -12.77 24.47
C PRO A 111 -7.26 -13.73 23.39
N ASP A 112 -8.16 -13.22 22.52
CA ASP A 112 -8.77 -14.00 21.43
C ASP A 112 -7.94 -13.98 20.14
N PHE A 113 -6.79 -13.30 20.12
CA PHE A 113 -5.89 -13.30 18.97
C PHE A 113 -5.29 -14.67 18.74
N GLN A 114 -5.48 -15.19 17.54
CA GLN A 114 -5.01 -16.52 17.18
C GLN A 114 -4.56 -16.55 15.72
N LEU A 115 -3.42 -17.15 15.47
CA LEU A 115 -2.91 -17.54 14.15
C LEU A 115 -3.01 -19.06 14.00
N TYR A 116 -2.77 -19.57 12.80
CA TYR A 116 -2.89 -20.99 12.49
C TYR A 116 -2.05 -21.89 13.41
N ASP A 117 -0.81 -21.49 13.69
CA ASP A 117 0.09 -22.21 14.60
C ASP A 117 -0.06 -21.69 16.03
N PRO A 118 -0.45 -22.53 17.01
CA PRO A 118 -0.58 -22.13 18.41
C PRO A 118 0.73 -21.68 19.06
N TRP A 119 1.87 -22.20 18.61
CA TRP A 119 3.17 -21.76 19.11
C TRP A 119 3.48 -20.33 18.61
N VAL A 120 3.30 -20.09 17.31
CA VAL A 120 3.45 -18.76 16.73
C VAL A 120 2.52 -17.77 17.43
N THR A 121 1.27 -18.14 17.69
CA THR A 121 0.29 -17.31 18.41
C THR A 121 0.84 -16.83 19.78
N ARG A 122 1.45 -17.70 20.57
CA ARG A 122 2.02 -17.36 21.88
C ARG A 122 3.24 -16.46 21.79
N GLU A 123 4.08 -16.68 20.77
CA GLU A 123 5.34 -15.95 20.57
C GLU A 123 5.15 -14.63 19.79
N PHE A 124 3.97 -14.39 19.25
CA PHE A 124 3.69 -13.22 18.42
C PHE A 124 3.65 -11.94 19.26
N THR A 125 4.52 -10.98 18.94
CA THR A 125 4.66 -9.74 19.68
C THR A 125 3.98 -8.56 18.96
N ILE A 126 3.78 -7.44 19.66
CA ILE A 126 3.30 -6.19 19.06
C ILE A 126 4.23 -5.75 17.91
N ARG A 127 5.54 -5.94 18.06
CA ARG A 127 6.53 -5.71 17.01
C ARG A 127 6.24 -6.55 15.76
N ASP A 128 5.88 -7.82 15.92
CA ASP A 128 5.61 -8.71 14.79
C ASP A 128 4.37 -8.28 14.01
N LEU A 129 3.34 -7.72 14.69
CA LEU A 129 2.15 -7.15 14.03
C LEU A 129 2.49 -6.07 12.99
N VAL A 130 3.57 -5.33 13.19
CA VAL A 130 3.87 -4.12 12.39
C VAL A 130 5.15 -4.25 11.55
N THR A 131 5.71 -5.45 11.41
CA THR A 131 7.00 -5.67 10.72
C THR A 131 6.95 -6.64 9.54
N HIS A 132 5.76 -7.18 9.20
CA HIS A 132 5.57 -8.03 8.01
C HIS A 132 6.49 -9.27 7.96
N ARG A 133 6.61 -9.99 9.09
CA ARG A 133 7.41 -11.20 9.23
C ARG A 133 6.65 -12.35 9.91
N SER A 134 5.35 -12.38 9.71
CA SER A 134 4.43 -13.32 10.36
C SER A 134 4.61 -14.78 9.94
N GLY A 135 5.16 -15.02 8.76
CA GLY A 135 5.15 -16.32 8.09
C GLY A 135 3.98 -16.51 7.12
N LEU A 136 2.99 -15.60 7.14
CA LEU A 136 1.89 -15.59 6.17
C LEU A 136 2.38 -15.18 4.78
N GLY A 137 1.59 -15.48 3.75
CA GLY A 137 1.82 -15.04 2.39
C GLY A 137 1.65 -13.54 2.19
N LEU A 138 2.13 -13.02 1.06
CA LEU A 138 1.92 -11.63 0.67
C LEU A 138 0.43 -11.35 0.48
N GLY A 139 -0.12 -10.39 1.23
CA GLY A 139 -1.52 -10.00 1.16
C GLY A 139 -2.48 -11.00 1.81
N ALA A 140 -2.00 -12.00 2.54
CA ALA A 140 -2.86 -13.04 3.12
C ALA A 140 -4.01 -12.45 3.92
N GLY A 141 -5.25 -12.83 3.57
CA GLY A 141 -6.48 -12.33 4.16
C GLY A 141 -6.94 -10.97 3.66
N ASP A 142 -6.35 -10.42 2.61
CA ASP A 142 -6.76 -9.09 2.10
C ASP A 142 -8.18 -9.12 1.50
N LEU A 143 -8.65 -10.21 0.90
CA LEU A 143 -10.04 -10.37 0.47
C LEU A 143 -11.05 -10.37 1.63
N LEU A 144 -10.62 -10.51 2.90
CA LEU A 144 -11.50 -10.37 4.06
C LEU A 144 -11.95 -8.93 4.30
N TRP A 145 -11.18 -7.95 3.87
CA TRP A 145 -11.52 -6.55 4.05
C TRP A 145 -11.90 -5.85 2.74
N LEU A 146 -11.38 -6.32 1.62
CA LEU A 146 -11.58 -5.69 0.31
C LEU A 146 -13.04 -5.83 -0.13
N HIS A 147 -13.74 -4.69 -0.20
CA HIS A 147 -15.18 -4.61 -0.53
C HIS A 147 -16.09 -5.52 0.32
N SER A 148 -15.66 -5.89 1.52
CA SER A 148 -16.41 -6.79 2.39
C SER A 148 -17.20 -6.06 3.47
N ASN A 149 -18.19 -6.75 4.02
CA ASN A 149 -18.96 -6.29 5.17
C ASN A 149 -18.51 -6.92 6.50
N TYR A 150 -17.35 -7.60 6.52
CA TYR A 150 -16.76 -8.07 7.76
C TYR A 150 -16.35 -6.90 8.66
N THR A 151 -16.62 -7.04 9.94
CA THR A 151 -16.08 -6.12 10.95
C THR A 151 -14.58 -6.33 11.13
N ARG A 152 -13.86 -5.32 11.62
CA ARG A 152 -12.42 -5.42 11.94
C ARG A 152 -12.11 -6.63 12.82
N ARG A 153 -12.92 -6.88 13.84
CA ARG A 153 -12.76 -8.04 14.73
C ARG A 153 -12.91 -9.37 14.00
N GLU A 154 -13.86 -9.47 13.08
CA GLU A 154 -14.03 -10.68 12.28
C GLU A 154 -12.88 -10.90 11.33
N VAL A 155 -12.39 -9.85 10.66
CA VAL A 155 -11.19 -9.92 9.80
C VAL A 155 -10.02 -10.47 10.59
N ILE A 156 -9.73 -9.92 11.79
CA ILE A 156 -8.64 -10.39 12.66
C ILE A 156 -8.88 -11.84 13.11
N ARG A 157 -10.09 -12.17 13.57
CA ARG A 157 -10.43 -13.50 14.09
C ARG A 157 -10.28 -14.60 13.04
N ARG A 158 -10.56 -14.29 11.77
CA ARG A 158 -10.46 -15.24 10.66
C ARG A 158 -9.02 -15.63 10.34
N MET A 159 -8.05 -14.78 10.66
CA MET A 159 -6.62 -15.06 10.40
C MET A 159 -6.11 -16.35 11.09
N ARG A 160 -6.83 -16.90 12.05
CA ARG A 160 -6.52 -18.23 12.64
C ARG A 160 -6.56 -19.38 11.63
N ALA A 161 -7.28 -19.21 10.51
CA ALA A 161 -7.35 -20.18 9.42
C ALA A 161 -6.31 -19.92 8.32
N ALA A 162 -5.63 -18.76 8.34
CA ALA A 162 -4.62 -18.40 7.35
C ALA A 162 -3.36 -19.26 7.51
N ARG A 163 -3.10 -20.13 6.54
CA ARG A 163 -1.95 -21.05 6.59
C ARG A 163 -0.65 -20.30 6.28
N PRO A 164 0.42 -20.53 7.06
CA PRO A 164 1.71 -19.92 6.78
C PRO A 164 2.31 -20.49 5.49
N THR A 165 3.00 -19.63 4.74
CA THR A 165 3.76 -19.99 3.53
C THR A 165 5.27 -20.05 3.79
N SER A 166 5.71 -19.56 4.96
CA SER A 166 7.10 -19.58 5.40
C SER A 166 7.18 -19.70 6.93
N SER A 167 8.39 -19.95 7.44
CA SER A 167 8.60 -19.98 8.88
C SER A 167 8.42 -18.59 9.50
N PHE A 168 7.91 -18.56 10.73
CA PHE A 168 7.76 -17.34 11.52
C PHE A 168 9.07 -16.54 11.59
N ARG A 169 9.01 -15.24 11.35
CA ARG A 169 10.13 -14.28 11.34
C ARG A 169 11.21 -14.52 10.27
N SER A 170 11.00 -15.45 9.33
CA SER A 170 12.06 -15.82 8.36
C SER A 170 12.08 -14.96 7.09
N GLN A 171 10.92 -14.45 6.68
CA GLN A 171 10.76 -13.74 5.41
C GLN A 171 9.88 -12.51 5.55
N TYR A 172 10.10 -11.56 4.65
CA TYR A 172 9.22 -10.41 4.47
C TYR A 172 8.03 -10.80 3.58
N ALA A 173 6.83 -10.65 4.12
CA ALA A 173 5.58 -10.72 3.36
C ALA A 173 4.61 -9.67 3.89
N TYR A 174 4.27 -8.70 3.03
CA TYR A 174 3.42 -7.58 3.42
C TYR A 174 2.00 -8.05 3.74
N ASP A 175 1.46 -7.63 4.88
CA ASP A 175 0.17 -8.05 5.41
C ASP A 175 -0.57 -6.83 6.00
N ASN A 176 -1.79 -6.57 5.54
CA ASN A 176 -2.61 -5.46 6.03
C ASN A 176 -3.37 -5.83 7.30
N VAL A 177 -3.84 -7.07 7.42
CA VAL A 177 -4.73 -7.51 8.51
C VAL A 177 -4.02 -7.42 9.87
N LEU A 178 -2.71 -7.69 9.93
CA LEU A 178 -1.96 -7.60 11.18
C LEU A 178 -1.87 -6.15 11.71
N TYR A 179 -1.90 -5.15 10.82
CA TYR A 179 -2.03 -3.75 11.25
C TYR A 179 -3.41 -3.42 11.83
N ALA A 180 -4.47 -4.08 11.34
CA ALA A 180 -5.78 -3.98 11.99
C ALA A 180 -5.72 -4.50 13.42
N ALA A 181 -5.06 -5.65 13.66
CA ALA A 181 -4.82 -6.19 15.00
C ALA A 181 -3.96 -5.25 15.86
N ALA A 182 -2.92 -4.64 15.28
CA ALA A 182 -2.10 -3.62 15.96
C ALA A 182 -2.93 -2.41 16.42
N GLY A 183 -3.93 -2.01 15.61
CA GLY A 183 -4.88 -0.96 15.99
C GLY A 183 -5.78 -1.33 17.15
N GLU A 184 -6.18 -2.60 17.26
CA GLU A 184 -7.03 -3.09 18.36
C GLU A 184 -6.28 -3.23 19.70
N ILE A 185 -4.95 -3.21 19.74
CA ILE A 185 -4.17 -3.05 20.96
C ILE A 185 -4.49 -1.71 21.65
N ILE A 186 -4.75 -0.64 20.90
CA ILE A 186 -4.97 0.70 21.44
C ILE A 186 -6.23 0.76 22.32
N PRO A 187 -7.42 0.33 21.87
CA PRO A 187 -8.59 0.29 22.75
C PRO A 187 -8.42 -0.66 23.93
N ALA A 188 -7.72 -1.77 23.80
CA ALA A 188 -7.44 -2.70 24.89
C ALA A 188 -6.62 -2.04 26.02
N VAL A 189 -5.72 -1.11 25.68
CA VAL A 189 -4.84 -0.42 26.64
C VAL A 189 -5.44 0.88 27.15
N THR A 190 -6.24 1.58 26.34
CA THR A 190 -6.66 2.97 26.63
C THR A 190 -8.16 3.17 26.81
N GLY A 191 -8.98 2.23 26.34
CA GLY A 191 -10.43 2.39 26.24
C GLY A 191 -10.91 3.29 25.09
N LEU A 192 -9.99 3.92 24.33
CA LEU A 192 -10.33 4.75 23.16
C LEU A 192 -10.20 3.92 21.89
N SER A 193 -11.10 4.11 20.93
CA SER A 193 -10.90 3.51 19.61
C SER A 193 -9.60 4.00 18.96
N TRP A 194 -9.06 3.26 17.99
CA TRP A 194 -7.89 3.70 17.24
C TRP A 194 -8.12 5.07 16.58
N GLU A 195 -9.28 5.27 16.00
CA GLU A 195 -9.70 6.51 15.35
C GLU A 195 -9.70 7.69 16.34
N GLU A 196 -10.25 7.48 17.54
CA GLU A 196 -10.31 8.50 18.56
C GLU A 196 -8.92 8.81 19.13
N PHE A 197 -8.09 7.78 19.33
CA PHE A 197 -6.72 7.96 19.78
C PHE A 197 -5.88 8.75 18.78
N VAL A 198 -5.96 8.42 17.49
CA VAL A 198 -5.31 9.17 16.39
C VAL A 198 -5.77 10.63 16.41
N ARG A 199 -7.08 10.88 16.50
CA ARG A 199 -7.67 12.21 16.53
C ARG A 199 -7.12 13.04 17.70
N GLN A 200 -7.18 12.48 18.93
CA GLN A 200 -6.81 13.20 20.14
C GLN A 200 -5.29 13.34 20.31
N ARG A 201 -4.52 12.33 19.94
CA ARG A 201 -3.10 12.26 20.28
C ARG A 201 -2.17 12.69 19.16
N ILE A 202 -2.64 12.68 17.89
CA ILE A 202 -1.86 13.10 16.72
C ILE A 202 -2.50 14.29 16.02
N LEU A 203 -3.74 14.13 15.51
CA LEU A 203 -4.32 15.14 14.62
C LEU A 203 -4.56 16.46 15.32
N ALA A 204 -5.18 16.46 16.49
CA ALA A 204 -5.46 17.69 17.26
C ALA A 204 -4.18 18.38 17.74
N PRO A 205 -3.18 17.71 18.35
CA PRO A 205 -1.94 18.36 18.76
C PRO A 205 -1.12 18.95 17.62
N LEU A 206 -1.20 18.37 16.40
CA LEU A 206 -0.52 18.86 15.20
C LEU A 206 -1.34 19.89 14.42
N GLY A 207 -2.60 20.13 14.80
CA GLY A 207 -3.51 20.97 14.04
C GLY A 207 -3.83 20.41 12.65
N MET A 208 -3.87 19.09 12.48
CA MET A 208 -4.25 18.39 11.24
C MET A 208 -5.78 18.35 11.11
N THR A 209 -6.39 19.53 10.97
CA THR A 209 -7.85 19.71 11.06
C THR A 209 -8.62 19.16 9.86
N GLN A 210 -7.96 18.95 8.75
CA GLN A 210 -8.57 18.43 7.52
C GLN A 210 -8.52 16.90 7.45
N THR A 211 -7.61 16.27 8.19
CA THR A 211 -7.43 14.81 8.17
C THR A 211 -8.62 14.10 8.80
N ARG A 212 -9.06 13.01 8.16
CA ARG A 212 -10.15 12.13 8.58
C ARG A 212 -9.61 10.74 8.86
N THR A 213 -10.22 10.06 9.81
CA THR A 213 -9.76 8.72 10.23
C THR A 213 -10.31 7.60 9.35
N GLY A 214 -11.21 7.90 8.43
CA GLY A 214 -11.80 6.97 7.47
C GLY A 214 -12.91 7.62 6.67
N VAL A 215 -13.54 6.85 5.80
CA VAL A 215 -14.67 7.32 4.98
C VAL A 215 -15.87 7.68 5.86
N ALA A 216 -16.08 6.93 6.94
CA ALA A 216 -17.16 7.21 7.90
C ALA A 216 -16.99 8.53 8.68
N ASP A 217 -15.76 9.11 8.71
CA ASP A 217 -15.46 10.39 9.37
C ASP A 217 -15.56 11.61 8.42
N LEU A 218 -15.84 11.39 7.11
CA LEU A 218 -16.02 12.48 6.15
C LEU A 218 -17.20 13.37 6.52
N ARG A 219 -17.03 14.67 6.30
CA ARG A 219 -18.00 15.72 6.70
C ARG A 219 -18.51 16.47 5.48
N PRO A 220 -19.73 17.04 5.55
CA PRO A 220 -20.20 17.99 4.55
C PRO A 220 -19.17 19.12 4.36
N GLY A 221 -18.80 19.40 3.11
CA GLY A 221 -17.80 20.42 2.76
C GLY A 221 -16.34 19.92 2.69
N ASP A 222 -16.07 18.67 3.03
CA ASP A 222 -14.75 18.08 2.78
C ASP A 222 -14.44 18.07 1.26
N ARG A 223 -13.28 18.57 0.89
CA ARG A 223 -12.83 18.70 -0.51
C ARG A 223 -12.08 17.44 -0.94
N LEU A 224 -12.81 16.36 -1.16
CA LEU A 224 -12.23 15.09 -1.56
C LEU A 224 -11.88 15.10 -3.06
N ALA A 225 -10.64 14.77 -3.40
CA ALA A 225 -10.25 14.51 -4.77
C ALA A 225 -10.96 13.25 -5.29
N THR A 226 -11.39 13.26 -6.55
CA THR A 226 -12.05 12.10 -7.18
C THR A 226 -11.01 11.08 -7.59
N ALA A 227 -11.23 9.81 -7.30
CA ALA A 227 -10.36 8.70 -7.67
C ALA A 227 -10.50 8.33 -9.16
N HIS A 228 -9.38 8.00 -9.83
CA HIS A 228 -9.37 7.65 -11.25
C HIS A 228 -8.46 6.46 -11.52
N ALA A 229 -8.97 5.47 -12.24
CA ALA A 229 -8.24 4.30 -12.72
C ALA A 229 -8.35 4.14 -14.24
N VAL A 230 -7.42 3.40 -14.84
CA VAL A 230 -7.46 3.08 -16.27
C VAL A 230 -8.24 1.77 -16.46
N LEU A 231 -9.48 1.88 -16.94
CA LEU A 231 -10.37 0.76 -17.21
C LEU A 231 -10.58 0.63 -18.71
N GLY A 232 -10.29 -0.54 -19.27
CA GLY A 232 -10.40 -0.78 -20.71
C GLY A 232 -9.55 0.18 -21.56
N GLY A 233 -8.36 0.54 -21.07
CA GLY A 233 -7.44 1.47 -21.74
C GLY A 233 -7.84 2.95 -21.65
N ARG A 234 -8.89 3.30 -20.93
CA ARG A 234 -9.37 4.68 -20.76
C ARG A 234 -9.38 5.08 -19.29
N LEU A 235 -8.94 6.30 -19.00
CA LEU A 235 -9.04 6.87 -17.66
C LEU A 235 -10.51 7.10 -17.32
N ARG A 236 -10.96 6.57 -16.19
CA ARG A 236 -12.33 6.67 -15.69
C ARG A 236 -12.34 7.02 -14.21
N ILE A 237 -13.44 7.64 -13.78
CA ILE A 237 -13.74 7.83 -12.37
C ILE A 237 -14.10 6.45 -11.79
N VAL A 238 -13.53 6.14 -10.62
CA VAL A 238 -13.86 4.95 -9.84
C VAL A 238 -14.42 5.36 -8.47
N PRO A 239 -15.23 4.50 -7.85
CA PRO A 239 -15.70 4.73 -6.48
C PRO A 239 -14.53 4.83 -5.50
N LEU A 240 -14.79 5.47 -4.36
CA LEU A 240 -13.86 5.48 -3.24
C LEU A 240 -13.91 4.13 -2.53
N ASP A 241 -12.76 3.58 -2.18
CA ASP A 241 -12.71 2.38 -1.37
C ASP A 241 -13.07 2.67 0.07
N THR A 242 -13.98 1.88 0.63
CA THR A 242 -14.28 1.89 2.06
C THR A 242 -13.46 0.82 2.74
N VAL A 243 -12.42 1.24 3.48
CA VAL A 243 -11.44 0.35 4.15
C VAL A 243 -11.40 0.60 5.65
N ASP A 244 -12.50 1.08 6.22
CA ASP A 244 -12.60 1.41 7.65
C ASP A 244 -12.53 0.16 8.53
N ASN A 245 -12.88 -1.01 7.99
CA ASN A 245 -12.73 -2.31 8.63
C ASN A 245 -11.27 -2.72 8.85
N ILE A 246 -10.32 -2.19 8.09
CA ILE A 246 -8.88 -2.29 8.36
C ILE A 246 -8.25 -0.91 8.63
N GLY A 247 -9.00 0.02 9.20
CA GLY A 247 -8.62 1.42 9.39
C GLY A 247 -7.16 1.65 9.79
N PRO A 248 -6.62 0.96 10.82
CA PRO A 248 -5.23 1.12 11.25
C PRO A 248 -4.17 0.82 10.17
N ALA A 249 -4.53 0.10 9.11
CA ALA A 249 -3.65 -0.20 7.99
C ALA A 249 -3.73 0.84 6.86
N ALA A 250 -4.94 1.46 6.60
CA ALA A 250 -5.14 2.13 5.31
C ALA A 250 -6.17 3.27 5.27
N SER A 251 -6.96 3.54 6.33
CA SER A 251 -8.16 4.37 6.18
C SER A 251 -7.97 5.87 6.17
N LEU A 252 -6.83 6.41 6.63
CA LEU A 252 -6.67 7.86 6.75
C LEU A 252 -6.85 8.57 5.40
N ILE A 253 -7.57 9.69 5.48
CA ILE A 253 -7.81 10.61 4.37
C ILE A 253 -7.20 11.95 4.77
N SER A 254 -6.27 12.48 3.97
CA SER A 254 -5.51 13.67 4.37
C SER A 254 -5.17 14.58 3.21
N SER A 255 -4.72 15.79 3.52
CA SER A 255 -4.19 16.77 2.57
C SER A 255 -2.67 16.91 2.71
N VAL A 256 -2.00 17.45 1.67
CA VAL A 256 -0.55 17.73 1.77
C VAL A 256 -0.24 18.81 2.79
N THR A 257 -1.17 19.71 3.08
CA THR A 257 -1.02 20.73 4.14
C THR A 257 -0.93 20.08 5.52
N ASP A 258 -1.78 19.10 5.81
CA ASP A 258 -1.74 18.37 7.08
C ASP A 258 -0.56 17.40 7.15
N LEU A 259 -0.28 16.68 6.05
CA LEU A 259 0.86 15.77 5.99
C LEU A 259 2.22 16.48 6.08
N ALA A 260 2.32 17.77 5.68
CA ALA A 260 3.52 18.56 5.94
C ALA A 260 3.80 18.74 7.44
N LYS A 261 2.74 18.88 8.26
CA LYS A 261 2.87 18.92 9.74
C LYS A 261 3.30 17.55 10.29
N TRP A 262 2.72 16.46 9.77
CA TRP A 262 3.12 15.09 10.09
C TRP A 262 4.59 14.82 9.76
N VAL A 263 5.03 15.18 8.57
CA VAL A 263 6.43 15.05 8.15
C VAL A 263 7.36 15.89 9.03
N SER A 264 6.95 17.10 9.42
CA SER A 264 7.74 17.96 10.30
C SER A 264 7.96 17.34 11.67
N VAL A 265 6.93 16.77 12.30
CA VAL A 265 7.06 16.11 13.61
C VAL A 265 7.90 14.83 13.53
N GLN A 266 7.82 14.10 12.42
CA GLN A 266 8.67 12.94 12.17
C GLN A 266 10.15 13.35 12.13
N LEU A 267 10.50 14.35 11.30
CA LEU A 267 11.87 14.86 11.16
C LEU A 267 12.41 15.50 12.42
N ASP A 268 11.54 15.98 13.32
CA ASP A 268 11.93 16.55 14.62
C ASP A 268 11.79 15.54 15.78
N SER A 269 11.82 14.26 15.44
CA SER A 269 11.86 13.14 16.39
C SER A 269 10.71 13.18 17.42
N GLY A 270 9.49 13.40 16.93
CA GLY A 270 8.26 13.42 17.73
C GLY A 270 7.98 14.78 18.38
N ARG A 271 8.74 15.83 18.11
CA ARG A 271 8.53 17.15 18.67
C ARG A 271 7.72 18.06 17.74
N ALA A 272 6.68 18.67 18.27
CA ALA A 272 5.84 19.66 17.60
C ALA A 272 5.86 20.97 18.43
N GLY A 273 6.74 21.89 18.09
CA GLY A 273 6.98 23.10 18.87
C GLY A 273 7.44 22.76 20.30
N LYS A 274 6.65 23.21 21.30
CA LYS A 274 6.92 22.92 22.73
C LYS A 274 6.42 21.53 23.18
N ARG A 275 5.58 20.87 22.40
CA ARG A 275 5.04 19.54 22.72
C ARG A 275 5.91 18.43 22.15
N ARG A 276 5.93 17.30 22.84
CA ARG A 276 6.53 16.06 22.37
C ARG A 276 5.45 14.99 22.35
N LEU A 277 5.22 14.39 21.18
CA LEU A 277 4.23 13.34 20.99
C LEU A 277 4.82 11.97 21.38
N TRP A 278 6.07 11.72 20.98
CA TRP A 278 6.86 10.55 21.36
C TRP A 278 8.34 10.92 21.48
N SER A 279 9.11 10.09 22.15
CA SER A 279 10.54 10.32 22.37
C SER A 279 11.38 10.13 21.11
N ALA A 280 12.56 10.74 21.09
CA ALA A 280 13.56 10.49 20.06
C ALA A 280 14.01 9.00 20.03
N GLY A 281 13.93 8.30 21.17
CA GLY A 281 14.13 6.86 21.26
C GLY A 281 13.15 6.11 20.40
N GLN A 282 11.86 6.44 20.47
CA GLN A 282 10.83 5.80 19.64
C GLN A 282 10.98 6.14 18.16
N THR A 283 11.43 7.35 17.82
CA THR A 283 11.73 7.65 16.40
C THR A 283 12.84 6.75 15.87
N ARG A 284 13.92 6.55 16.62
CA ARG A 284 14.99 5.62 16.23
C ARG A 284 14.47 4.19 16.10
N GLU A 285 13.64 3.75 17.04
CA GLU A 285 13.02 2.43 17.01
C GLU A 285 12.14 2.24 15.78
N MET A 286 11.21 3.19 15.54
CA MET A 286 10.31 3.13 14.37
C MET A 286 11.06 3.13 13.03
N TRP A 287 12.29 3.66 12.97
CA TRP A 287 13.10 3.72 11.75
C TRP A 287 14.24 2.71 11.71
N SER A 288 14.33 1.81 12.68
CA SER A 288 15.30 0.73 12.71
C SER A 288 14.85 -0.42 11.82
N SER A 289 15.77 -0.98 11.03
CA SER A 289 15.52 -2.15 10.19
C SER A 289 15.10 -3.35 11.05
N GLN A 290 13.94 -3.93 10.76
CA GLN A 290 13.38 -5.06 11.50
C GLN A 290 13.34 -6.32 10.63
N THR A 291 12.82 -6.20 9.41
CA THR A 291 12.68 -7.32 8.48
C THR A 291 13.41 -6.99 7.19
N ILE A 292 14.35 -7.82 6.80
CA ILE A 292 15.10 -7.63 5.54
C ILE A 292 14.14 -7.83 4.38
N MET A 293 14.12 -6.87 3.45
CA MET A 293 13.33 -6.95 2.23
C MET A 293 14.18 -7.46 1.07
N PRO A 294 13.65 -8.38 0.24
CA PRO A 294 14.35 -8.82 -0.97
C PRO A 294 14.64 -7.64 -1.91
N ILE A 295 15.86 -7.55 -2.38
CA ILE A 295 16.26 -6.55 -3.38
C ILE A 295 16.12 -7.19 -4.75
N LYS A 296 15.11 -6.75 -5.52
CA LYS A 296 14.93 -7.13 -6.92
C LYS A 296 15.71 -6.15 -7.81
N ASP A 297 16.24 -6.62 -8.92
CA ASP A 297 16.88 -5.74 -9.90
C ASP A 297 15.82 -4.86 -10.58
N PRO A 298 15.97 -3.54 -10.54
CA PRO A 298 15.06 -2.64 -11.21
C PRO A 298 15.17 -2.79 -12.74
N ARG A 299 14.13 -2.39 -13.44
CA ARG A 299 14.20 -2.25 -14.91
C ARG A 299 15.40 -1.38 -15.32
N PRO A 300 16.03 -1.60 -16.49
CA PRO A 300 17.26 -0.89 -16.90
C PRO A 300 17.17 0.64 -16.81
N SER A 301 16.00 1.22 -17.13
CA SER A 301 15.76 2.66 -17.00
C SER A 301 15.80 3.16 -15.55
N LEU A 302 15.66 2.28 -14.57
CA LEU A 302 15.65 2.56 -13.13
C LEU A 302 16.83 1.91 -12.38
N ALA A 303 17.84 1.36 -13.07
CA ALA A 303 18.94 0.61 -12.47
C ALA A 303 19.64 1.37 -11.33
N ILE A 304 19.77 2.69 -11.44
CA ILE A 304 20.36 3.55 -10.39
C ILE A 304 19.58 3.54 -9.07
N LEU A 305 18.34 3.07 -9.08
CA LEU A 305 17.49 2.95 -7.89
C LEU A 305 17.72 1.64 -7.13
N ARG A 306 18.57 0.73 -7.61
CA ARG A 306 18.91 -0.48 -6.87
C ARG A 306 19.58 -0.10 -5.55
N PRO A 307 19.00 -0.42 -4.38
CA PRO A 307 19.61 -0.07 -3.10
C PRO A 307 20.72 -1.06 -2.73
N ASN A 308 21.59 -0.67 -1.80
CA ASN A 308 22.52 -1.60 -1.16
C ASN A 308 21.86 -2.37 -0.03
N PHE A 309 20.87 -1.78 0.63
CA PHE A 309 20.03 -2.46 1.63
C PHE A 309 18.58 -2.00 1.52
N ALA A 310 17.65 -2.87 1.88
CA ALA A 310 16.24 -2.57 2.03
C ALA A 310 15.66 -3.38 3.18
N ALA A 311 14.89 -2.73 4.05
CA ALA A 311 14.21 -3.38 5.16
C ALA A 311 12.87 -2.71 5.44
N TYR A 312 11.98 -3.46 6.09
CA TYR A 312 10.80 -2.89 6.72
C TYR A 312 11.12 -2.62 8.19
N ALA A 313 10.67 -1.48 8.67
CA ALA A 313 10.79 -1.01 10.05
C ALA A 313 9.41 -1.01 10.71
N LEU A 314 9.13 -0.18 11.70
CA LEU A 314 7.81 -0.11 12.33
C LEU A 314 6.92 0.90 11.57
N GLY A 315 6.16 0.41 10.59
CA GLY A 315 5.28 1.23 9.74
C GLY A 315 6.00 2.04 8.67
N TRP A 316 7.27 1.75 8.42
CA TRP A 316 8.09 2.42 7.43
C TRP A 316 8.95 1.43 6.65
N ARG A 317 9.22 1.74 5.40
CA ARG A 317 10.30 1.12 4.61
C ARG A 317 11.56 1.95 4.77
N VAL A 318 12.70 1.29 4.94
CA VAL A 318 14.01 1.93 5.02
C VAL A 318 14.94 1.35 3.97
N ARG A 319 15.66 2.23 3.28
CA ARG A 319 16.65 1.86 2.26
C ARG A 319 17.66 2.98 2.09
N ASP A 320 18.72 2.72 1.36
CA ASP A 320 19.64 3.77 0.94
C ASP A 320 19.29 4.33 -0.45
N TYR A 321 19.68 5.56 -0.65
CA TYR A 321 19.72 6.22 -1.96
C TYR A 321 20.82 7.27 -1.96
N ARG A 322 21.79 7.14 -2.89
CA ARG A 322 22.94 8.04 -3.01
C ARG A 322 23.69 8.30 -1.69
N GLY A 323 23.86 7.25 -0.88
CA GLY A 323 24.54 7.32 0.41
C GLY A 323 23.72 7.88 1.57
N HIS A 324 22.43 8.19 1.34
CA HIS A 324 21.50 8.68 2.36
C HIS A 324 20.46 7.63 2.72
N LYS A 325 20.09 7.56 4.00
CA LYS A 325 18.98 6.74 4.46
C LYS A 325 17.66 7.39 4.04
N LEU A 326 16.83 6.65 3.32
CA LEU A 326 15.43 7.01 3.08
C LEU A 326 14.55 6.24 4.07
N VAL A 327 13.64 6.98 4.72
CA VAL A 327 12.52 6.44 5.49
C VAL A 327 11.26 6.82 4.75
N HIS A 328 10.54 5.84 4.20
CA HIS A 328 9.43 6.13 3.32
C HIS A 328 8.31 5.10 3.42
N HIS A 329 7.13 5.48 2.97
CA HIS A 329 6.04 4.55 2.70
C HIS A 329 5.23 5.02 1.49
N THR A 330 4.66 4.08 0.77
CA THR A 330 3.69 4.33 -0.30
C THR A 330 2.31 3.92 0.17
N GLY A 331 1.28 4.43 -0.46
CA GLY A 331 -0.09 4.00 -0.28
C GLY A 331 -0.81 3.92 -1.62
N GLY A 332 -1.61 2.88 -1.80
CA GLY A 332 -2.44 2.69 -2.98
C GLY A 332 -3.82 2.18 -2.55
N LEU A 333 -4.85 2.78 -3.09
CA LEU A 333 -6.24 2.31 -3.12
C LEU A 333 -6.77 2.63 -4.51
N ALA A 334 -7.92 2.05 -4.88
CA ALA A 334 -8.47 2.24 -6.21
C ALA A 334 -8.50 3.71 -6.62
N GLY A 335 -7.76 4.04 -7.68
CA GLY A 335 -7.71 5.38 -8.26
C GLY A 335 -6.93 6.44 -7.49
N MET A 336 -6.24 6.11 -6.39
CA MET A 336 -5.42 7.05 -5.63
C MET A 336 -4.09 6.43 -5.21
N THR A 337 -3.00 7.18 -5.37
CA THR A 337 -1.69 6.79 -4.85
C THR A 337 -1.07 7.91 -4.02
N SER A 338 -0.29 7.53 -3.03
CA SER A 338 0.36 8.44 -2.09
C SER A 338 1.78 7.99 -1.78
N LYS A 339 2.66 8.93 -1.48
CA LYS A 339 4.01 8.65 -1.00
C LYS A 339 4.46 9.69 0.00
N THR A 340 5.02 9.20 1.11
CA THR A 340 5.77 10.00 2.08
C THR A 340 7.21 9.52 2.08
N THR A 341 8.18 10.45 1.96
CA THR A 341 9.61 10.15 1.96
C THR A 341 10.33 11.13 2.87
N LEU A 342 11.15 10.62 3.78
CA LEU A 342 12.00 11.37 4.69
C LEU A 342 13.46 11.05 4.39
N VAL A 343 14.30 12.08 4.42
CA VAL A 343 15.78 11.99 4.38
C VAL A 343 16.28 12.64 5.68
N PRO A 344 16.43 11.85 6.77
CA PRO A 344 16.64 12.42 8.11
C PRO A 344 17.91 13.29 8.23
N ASP A 345 19.03 12.86 7.66
CA ASP A 345 20.31 13.60 7.68
C ASP A 345 20.28 14.90 6.86
N LYS A 346 19.31 15.04 5.96
CA LYS A 346 19.06 16.27 5.20
C LYS A 346 17.88 17.09 5.76
N ARG A 347 17.24 16.62 6.84
CA ARG A 347 16.02 17.23 7.38
C ARG A 347 15.01 17.55 6.28
N LEU A 348 14.88 16.62 5.31
CA LEU A 348 14.02 16.74 4.13
C LEU A 348 12.85 15.77 4.24
N GLY A 349 11.66 16.26 3.95
CA GLY A 349 10.45 15.45 3.80
C GLY A 349 9.69 15.82 2.55
N ILE A 350 9.18 14.82 1.85
CA ILE A 350 8.44 14.96 0.59
C ILE A 350 7.17 14.15 0.72
N VAL A 351 6.03 14.77 0.39
CA VAL A 351 4.73 14.11 0.29
C VAL A 351 4.17 14.36 -1.09
N ILE A 352 3.72 13.31 -1.74
CA ILE A 352 3.05 13.38 -3.04
C ILE A 352 1.78 12.53 -2.98
N LEU A 353 0.64 13.16 -3.31
CA LEU A 353 -0.68 12.56 -3.38
C LEU A 353 -1.21 12.71 -4.80
N THR A 354 -1.76 11.63 -5.38
CA THR A 354 -2.31 11.68 -6.74
C THR A 354 -3.73 11.10 -6.78
N ASN A 355 -4.57 11.65 -7.62
CA ASN A 355 -5.90 11.12 -7.88
C ASN A 355 -5.95 10.26 -9.15
N GLY A 356 -4.92 9.46 -9.36
CA GLY A 356 -4.78 8.50 -10.45
C GLY A 356 -3.67 7.50 -10.13
N GLU A 357 -3.84 6.28 -10.59
CA GLU A 357 -2.87 5.20 -10.41
C GLU A 357 -1.73 5.34 -11.42
N SER A 358 -0.53 5.61 -10.97
CA SER A 358 0.65 5.72 -11.84
C SER A 358 1.95 5.85 -11.03
N SER A 359 3.09 5.72 -11.70
CA SER A 359 4.42 5.98 -11.12
C SER A 359 4.79 7.48 -11.06
N LEU A 360 3.85 8.40 -11.26
CA LEU A 360 4.10 9.85 -11.22
C LEU A 360 4.72 10.25 -9.88
N TYR A 361 4.16 9.76 -8.77
CA TYR A 361 4.65 10.08 -7.43
C TYR A 361 6.11 9.62 -7.22
N GLU A 362 6.53 8.51 -7.81
CA GLU A 362 7.92 8.07 -7.78
C GLU A 362 8.82 9.00 -8.57
N ALA A 363 8.45 9.30 -9.82
CA ALA A 363 9.24 10.16 -10.70
C ALA A 363 9.51 11.54 -10.07
N LEU A 364 8.48 12.17 -9.51
CA LEU A 364 8.61 13.47 -8.84
C LEU A 364 9.37 13.38 -7.52
N THR A 365 9.21 12.28 -6.77
CA THR A 365 9.99 12.04 -5.54
C THR A 365 11.49 12.01 -5.85
N TYR A 366 11.92 11.21 -6.84
CA TYR A 366 13.35 11.11 -7.18
C TYR A 366 13.90 12.38 -7.82
N GLN A 367 13.07 13.12 -8.55
CA GLN A 367 13.46 14.44 -9.06
C GLN A 367 13.78 15.42 -7.90
N LEU A 368 12.92 15.46 -6.88
CA LEU A 368 13.15 16.28 -5.70
C LEU A 368 14.34 15.78 -4.87
N LEU A 369 14.46 14.46 -4.69
CA LEU A 369 15.60 13.87 -4.00
C LEU A 369 16.92 14.24 -4.70
N ASP A 370 17.03 14.06 -6.01
CA ASP A 370 18.25 14.43 -6.75
C ASP A 370 18.60 15.90 -6.58
N HIS A 371 17.60 16.79 -6.64
CA HIS A 371 17.82 18.22 -6.43
C HIS A 371 18.37 18.54 -5.03
N PHE A 372 17.71 18.04 -3.97
CA PHE A 372 18.10 18.34 -2.60
C PHE A 372 19.37 17.59 -2.13
N LEU A 373 19.73 16.52 -2.81
CA LEU A 373 20.98 15.78 -2.59
C LEU A 373 22.15 16.28 -3.45
N GLY A 374 21.93 17.30 -4.30
CA GLY A 374 22.98 17.85 -5.17
C GLY A 374 23.41 16.90 -6.29
N ALA A 375 22.55 15.98 -6.68
CA ALA A 375 22.84 15.02 -7.73
C ALA A 375 22.64 15.63 -9.13
N ARG A 376 23.28 15.04 -10.14
CA ARG A 376 23.07 15.43 -11.53
C ARG A 376 21.60 15.22 -11.92
N PRO A 377 20.96 16.23 -12.57
CA PRO A 377 19.59 16.11 -13.03
C PRO A 377 19.40 14.90 -13.96
N ARG A 378 18.30 14.20 -13.78
CA ARG A 378 17.88 13.08 -14.61
C ARG A 378 16.42 13.24 -15.00
N ASP A 379 16.06 12.81 -16.20
CA ASP A 379 14.64 12.75 -16.61
C ASP A 379 13.95 11.52 -15.99
N TRP A 380 13.49 11.70 -14.75
CA TRP A 380 12.80 10.66 -14.02
C TRP A 380 11.42 10.33 -14.60
N VAL A 381 10.75 11.30 -15.23
CA VAL A 381 9.47 11.07 -15.91
C VAL A 381 9.66 10.08 -17.05
N ALA A 382 10.65 10.31 -17.92
CA ALA A 382 10.95 9.38 -19.02
C ALA A 382 11.41 8.01 -18.51
N ALA A 383 12.23 7.97 -17.44
CA ALA A 383 12.74 6.74 -16.87
C ALA A 383 11.61 5.84 -16.32
N PHE A 384 10.69 6.40 -15.53
CA PHE A 384 9.55 5.66 -14.98
C PHE A 384 8.51 5.29 -16.04
N GLN A 385 8.29 6.13 -17.06
CA GLN A 385 7.46 5.74 -18.20
C GLN A 385 8.04 4.55 -18.98
N ALA A 386 9.37 4.52 -19.19
CA ALA A 386 10.02 3.40 -19.85
C ALA A 386 9.87 2.11 -19.04
N ALA A 387 10.01 2.18 -17.71
CA ALA A 387 9.78 1.03 -16.82
C ALA A 387 8.33 0.53 -16.90
N ALA A 388 7.35 1.44 -16.78
CA ALA A 388 5.92 1.08 -16.85
C ALA A 388 5.53 0.45 -18.20
N ARG A 389 6.08 0.98 -19.32
CA ARG A 389 5.89 0.32 -20.64
C ARG A 389 6.47 -1.09 -20.68
N GLY A 390 7.67 -1.28 -20.11
CA GLY A 390 8.31 -2.58 -20.03
C GLY A 390 7.52 -3.59 -19.18
N GLU A 391 6.94 -3.14 -18.07
CA GLU A 391 6.09 -3.98 -17.20
C GLU A 391 4.82 -4.43 -17.93
N ARG A 392 4.13 -3.50 -18.58
CA ARG A 392 2.94 -3.83 -19.40
C ARG A 392 3.27 -4.78 -20.53
N ALA A 393 4.36 -4.55 -21.29
CA ALA A 393 4.78 -5.43 -22.37
C ALA A 393 5.09 -6.85 -21.88
N SER A 394 5.71 -6.99 -20.68
CA SER A 394 5.93 -8.31 -20.06
C SER A 394 4.61 -8.99 -19.72
N ALA A 395 3.69 -8.28 -19.06
CA ALA A 395 2.38 -8.81 -18.73
C ALA A 395 1.55 -9.20 -19.95
N ASP A 396 1.55 -8.37 -21.00
CA ASP A 396 0.86 -8.67 -22.27
C ASP A 396 1.45 -9.92 -22.94
N SER A 397 2.76 -10.11 -22.87
CA SER A 397 3.43 -11.31 -23.38
C SER A 397 3.01 -12.56 -22.61
N GLU A 398 2.99 -12.52 -21.27
CA GLU A 398 2.55 -13.62 -20.41
C GLU A 398 1.08 -13.98 -20.69
N LEU A 399 0.19 -12.98 -20.72
CA LEU A 399 -1.21 -13.18 -21.09
C LEU A 399 -1.38 -13.73 -22.51
N GLY A 400 -0.52 -13.31 -23.43
CA GLY A 400 -0.47 -13.85 -24.78
C GLY A 400 -0.12 -15.35 -24.82
N ILE A 401 0.80 -15.79 -23.95
CA ILE A 401 1.14 -17.21 -23.80
C ILE A 401 -0.06 -17.98 -23.25
N VAL A 402 -0.66 -17.54 -22.16
CA VAL A 402 -1.83 -18.18 -21.53
C VAL A 402 -2.99 -18.31 -22.53
N ARG A 403 -3.25 -17.27 -23.34
CA ARG A 403 -4.29 -17.31 -24.38
C ARG A 403 -3.97 -18.32 -25.50
N ARG A 404 -2.71 -18.44 -25.94
CA ARG A 404 -2.29 -19.41 -26.97
C ARG A 404 -2.34 -20.85 -26.47
N MET A 405 -2.07 -21.07 -25.17
CA MET A 405 -2.13 -22.40 -24.56
C MET A 405 -3.56 -22.84 -24.22
N ARG A 406 -4.54 -21.96 -24.37
CA ARG A 406 -5.95 -22.28 -24.13
C ARG A 406 -6.40 -23.40 -25.12
N ASP A 407 -6.87 -24.52 -24.54
CA ASP A 407 -7.51 -25.57 -25.31
C ASP A 407 -8.98 -25.20 -25.59
N THR A 408 -9.23 -24.73 -26.81
CA THR A 408 -10.58 -24.35 -27.26
C THR A 408 -11.44 -25.53 -27.69
N THR A 409 -10.86 -26.75 -27.73
CA THR A 409 -11.56 -27.99 -28.12
C THR A 409 -12.03 -28.78 -26.90
N SER A 410 -11.50 -28.47 -25.71
CA SER A 410 -11.90 -29.09 -24.45
C SER A 410 -13.38 -28.89 -24.14
N ARG A 411 -13.93 -29.78 -23.33
CA ARG A 411 -15.30 -29.71 -22.83
C ARG A 411 -15.31 -29.80 -21.31
N LEU A 412 -16.38 -29.31 -20.71
CA LEU A 412 -16.63 -29.52 -19.30
C LEU A 412 -16.79 -31.00 -19.00
N SER A 413 -16.23 -31.45 -17.90
CA SER A 413 -16.38 -32.84 -17.41
C SER A 413 -17.79 -33.08 -16.88
N LEU A 414 -18.51 -32.05 -16.43
CA LEU A 414 -19.85 -32.12 -15.88
C LEU A 414 -20.80 -31.16 -16.60
N PRO A 415 -22.12 -31.42 -16.61
CA PRO A 415 -23.12 -30.42 -16.94
C PRO A 415 -23.00 -29.18 -16.03
N LEU A 416 -23.22 -27.97 -16.54
CA LEU A 416 -23.09 -26.71 -15.80
C LEU A 416 -23.79 -26.72 -14.44
N ALA A 417 -24.98 -27.29 -14.35
CA ALA A 417 -25.75 -27.39 -13.11
C ALA A 417 -25.03 -28.13 -11.98
N ARG A 418 -24.01 -28.94 -12.31
CA ARG A 418 -23.25 -29.72 -11.30
C ARG A 418 -22.13 -28.90 -10.65
N TYR A 419 -21.77 -27.75 -11.21
CA TYR A 419 -20.84 -26.78 -10.63
C TYR A 419 -21.59 -25.76 -9.74
N ALA A 420 -22.91 -25.65 -9.90
CA ALA A 420 -23.74 -24.79 -9.07
C ALA A 420 -23.89 -25.38 -7.65
N GLY A 421 -23.92 -24.51 -6.65
CA GLY A 421 -24.07 -24.91 -5.26
C GLY A 421 -23.51 -23.88 -4.28
N ARG A 422 -23.53 -24.24 -3.01
CA ARG A 422 -22.89 -23.50 -1.94
C ARG A 422 -21.48 -24.06 -1.70
N TYR A 423 -20.56 -23.16 -1.46
CA TYR A 423 -19.17 -23.47 -1.20
C TYR A 423 -18.70 -22.69 0.03
N SER A 424 -17.77 -23.24 0.78
CA SER A 424 -17.26 -22.63 2.00
C SER A 424 -15.74 -22.69 2.03
N ASP A 425 -15.14 -21.58 2.45
CA ASP A 425 -13.72 -21.44 2.75
C ASP A 425 -13.57 -21.05 4.22
N GLU A 426 -12.68 -21.73 4.96
CA GLU A 426 -12.50 -21.52 6.39
C GLU A 426 -12.04 -20.10 6.72
N LEU A 427 -11.17 -19.51 5.89
CA LEU A 427 -10.65 -18.16 6.04
C LEU A 427 -11.64 -17.14 5.48
N TYR A 428 -12.07 -17.28 4.21
CA TYR A 428 -12.79 -16.24 3.47
C TYR A 428 -14.32 -16.31 3.60
N GLY A 429 -14.86 -17.41 4.14
CA GLY A 429 -16.30 -17.58 4.33
C GLY A 429 -16.97 -18.27 3.16
N ASP A 430 -18.24 -17.95 2.90
CA ASP A 430 -19.04 -18.68 1.95
C ASP A 430 -19.13 -17.99 0.59
N ALA A 431 -19.28 -18.81 -0.45
CA ALA A 431 -19.61 -18.38 -1.80
C ALA A 431 -20.77 -19.21 -2.36
N THR A 432 -21.55 -18.64 -3.26
CA THR A 432 -22.55 -19.38 -4.04
C THR A 432 -22.21 -19.32 -5.51
N ILE A 433 -22.46 -20.40 -6.21
CA ILE A 433 -22.46 -20.46 -7.67
C ILE A 433 -23.87 -20.86 -8.09
N ASP A 434 -24.54 -19.94 -8.77
CA ASP A 434 -25.90 -20.14 -9.24
C ASP A 434 -25.94 -20.30 -10.76
N LEU A 435 -26.89 -21.09 -11.25
CA LEU A 435 -27.18 -21.21 -12.70
C LEU A 435 -28.25 -20.16 -13.05
N GLU A 436 -27.85 -19.12 -13.78
CA GLU A 436 -28.71 -18.02 -14.22
C GLU A 436 -28.63 -17.86 -15.74
N ASP A 437 -29.75 -17.80 -16.41
CA ASP A 437 -29.83 -17.58 -17.86
C ASP A 437 -28.93 -18.50 -18.70
N GLY A 438 -28.69 -19.73 -18.22
CA GLY A 438 -27.83 -20.71 -18.87
C GLY A 438 -26.34 -20.54 -18.61
N GLY A 439 -25.92 -19.61 -17.75
CA GLY A 439 -24.55 -19.38 -17.31
C GLY A 439 -24.38 -19.55 -15.79
N LEU A 440 -23.13 -19.69 -15.34
CA LEU A 440 -22.82 -19.74 -13.91
C LEU A 440 -22.49 -18.34 -13.39
N VAL A 441 -22.98 -18.00 -12.21
CA VAL A 441 -22.71 -16.72 -11.52
C VAL A 441 -22.13 -17.00 -10.13
N LEU A 442 -20.92 -16.54 -9.90
CA LEU A 442 -20.22 -16.62 -8.61
C LEU A 442 -20.56 -15.39 -7.74
N ARG A 443 -20.85 -15.62 -6.47
CA ARG A 443 -21.08 -14.58 -5.46
C ARG A 443 -20.36 -14.90 -4.17
N PHE A 444 -19.61 -13.94 -3.64
CA PHE A 444 -19.05 -14.04 -2.29
C PHE A 444 -20.06 -13.48 -1.28
N SER A 445 -20.38 -14.26 -0.24
CA SER A 445 -21.45 -13.92 0.71
C SER A 445 -21.18 -12.65 1.51
N HIS A 446 -19.93 -12.35 1.80
CA HIS A 446 -19.53 -11.18 2.60
C HIS A 446 -18.91 -10.04 1.78
N SER A 447 -18.79 -10.21 0.47
CA SER A 447 -18.21 -9.18 -0.42
C SER A 447 -19.17 -8.88 -1.56
N PRO A 448 -20.17 -7.99 -1.34
CA PRO A 448 -21.24 -7.73 -2.30
C PRO A 448 -20.77 -7.25 -3.68
N ALA A 449 -19.57 -6.68 -3.78
CA ALA A 449 -18.99 -6.28 -5.05
C ALA A 449 -18.52 -7.48 -5.89
N PHE A 450 -18.21 -8.62 -5.26
CA PHE A 450 -17.75 -9.82 -5.94
C PHE A 450 -18.91 -10.68 -6.42
N VAL A 451 -19.61 -10.17 -7.42
CA VAL A 451 -20.61 -10.88 -8.22
C VAL A 451 -20.10 -10.93 -9.65
N GLY A 452 -19.87 -12.13 -10.18
CA GLY A 452 -19.25 -12.29 -11.50
C GLY A 452 -19.83 -13.45 -12.30
N ASP A 453 -19.97 -13.23 -13.59
CA ASP A 453 -20.32 -14.27 -14.53
C ASP A 453 -19.10 -15.16 -14.78
N LEU A 454 -19.26 -16.48 -14.73
CA LEU A 454 -18.21 -17.46 -15.00
C LEU A 454 -18.23 -17.81 -16.47
N VAL A 455 -17.26 -17.29 -17.21
CA VAL A 455 -17.10 -17.55 -18.65
C VAL A 455 -16.20 -18.76 -18.85
N TYR A 456 -16.68 -19.77 -19.54
CA TYR A 456 -15.91 -20.99 -19.82
C TYR A 456 -14.57 -20.69 -20.49
N TRP A 457 -13.49 -21.20 -19.90
CA TRP A 457 -12.15 -21.00 -20.42
C TRP A 457 -11.57 -22.24 -21.13
N GLY A 458 -11.74 -23.42 -20.52
CA GLY A 458 -11.28 -24.70 -21.02
C GLY A 458 -11.23 -25.74 -19.91
N HIS A 459 -11.44 -27.03 -20.22
CA HIS A 459 -11.55 -28.10 -19.20
C HIS A 459 -12.60 -27.74 -18.13
N ASP A 460 -12.23 -27.82 -16.85
CA ASP A 460 -13.10 -27.41 -15.74
C ASP A 460 -12.68 -26.04 -15.16
N ILE A 461 -12.21 -25.15 -16.05
CA ILE A 461 -11.74 -23.80 -15.73
C ILE A 461 -12.69 -22.77 -16.29
N PHE A 462 -13.03 -21.79 -15.48
CA PHE A 462 -13.78 -20.60 -15.88
C PHE A 462 -12.95 -19.36 -15.60
N ARG A 463 -13.27 -18.27 -16.28
CA ARG A 463 -12.77 -16.94 -15.96
C ARG A 463 -13.92 -16.10 -15.43
N THR A 464 -13.69 -15.36 -14.33
CA THR A 464 -14.65 -14.39 -13.84
C THR A 464 -14.77 -13.21 -14.80
N ASN A 465 -15.97 -12.70 -14.93
CA ASN A 465 -16.27 -11.38 -15.49
C ASN A 465 -17.06 -10.64 -14.42
N TRP A 466 -16.38 -9.89 -13.57
CA TRP A 466 -16.99 -9.21 -12.45
C TRP A 466 -17.98 -8.14 -12.94
N ARG A 467 -19.17 -8.11 -12.35
CA ARG A 467 -20.21 -7.11 -12.67
C ARG A 467 -19.85 -5.73 -12.09
N THR A 468 -19.06 -5.70 -11.03
CA THR A 468 -18.47 -4.47 -10.47
C THR A 468 -17.20 -4.11 -11.27
N PRO A 469 -17.16 -2.93 -11.91
CA PRO A 469 -15.95 -2.47 -12.59
C PRO A 469 -14.78 -2.32 -11.63
N ASN A 470 -13.56 -2.46 -12.14
CA ASN A 470 -12.30 -2.27 -11.39
C ASN A 470 -11.95 -3.38 -10.38
N LEU A 471 -12.62 -4.53 -10.44
CA LEU A 471 -12.14 -5.74 -9.78
C LEU A 471 -11.23 -6.52 -10.73
N GLU A 472 -10.19 -7.14 -10.17
CA GLU A 472 -9.29 -8.02 -10.94
C GLU A 472 -9.98 -9.34 -11.27
N ASP A 473 -10.00 -9.70 -12.56
CA ASP A 473 -10.55 -10.99 -12.99
C ASP A 473 -9.67 -12.14 -12.50
N ALA A 474 -10.32 -13.28 -12.24
CA ALA A 474 -9.65 -14.50 -11.83
C ALA A 474 -10.03 -15.71 -12.68
N PHE A 475 -9.13 -16.66 -12.80
CA PHE A 475 -9.47 -18.02 -13.18
C PHE A 475 -10.09 -18.73 -11.97
N VAL A 476 -11.17 -19.48 -12.20
CA VAL A 476 -11.82 -20.36 -11.24
C VAL A 476 -11.59 -21.77 -11.71
N VAL A 477 -10.81 -22.55 -10.96
CA VAL A 477 -10.36 -23.89 -11.34
C VAL A 477 -11.07 -24.93 -10.47
N PHE A 478 -11.92 -25.75 -11.05
CA PHE A 478 -12.61 -26.82 -10.34
C PHE A 478 -11.77 -28.10 -10.35
N THR A 479 -11.71 -28.73 -9.20
CA THR A 479 -11.17 -30.09 -9.03
C THR A 479 -12.32 -31.04 -8.79
N LEU A 480 -12.28 -32.21 -9.46
CA LEU A 480 -13.30 -33.24 -9.34
C LEU A 480 -12.77 -34.45 -8.57
N LYS A 481 -13.65 -35.06 -7.81
CA LYS A 481 -13.43 -36.37 -7.18
C LYS A 481 -13.50 -37.49 -8.23
N PRO A 482 -12.93 -38.67 -7.97
CA PRO A 482 -13.00 -39.81 -8.89
C PRO A 482 -14.42 -40.22 -9.29
N GLU A 483 -15.40 -40.02 -8.42
CA GLU A 483 -16.83 -40.31 -8.67
C GLU A 483 -17.54 -39.20 -9.48
N GLY A 484 -16.82 -38.17 -9.94
CA GLY A 484 -17.35 -37.11 -10.77
C GLY A 484 -18.15 -36.03 -10.01
N ALA A 485 -17.96 -35.88 -8.70
CA ALA A 485 -18.49 -34.74 -7.95
C ALA A 485 -17.43 -33.63 -7.86
N VAL A 486 -17.87 -32.37 -7.73
CA VAL A 486 -16.94 -31.27 -7.45
C VAL A 486 -16.33 -31.49 -6.06
N GLU A 487 -14.99 -31.47 -5.99
CA GLU A 487 -14.24 -31.57 -4.75
C GLU A 487 -14.02 -30.18 -4.13
N GLN A 488 -13.53 -29.27 -4.96
CA GLN A 488 -13.26 -27.86 -4.59
C GLN A 488 -13.16 -26.98 -5.82
N PHE A 489 -13.16 -25.67 -5.61
CA PHE A 489 -12.56 -24.75 -6.58
C PHE A 489 -11.52 -23.85 -5.90
N THR A 490 -10.51 -23.47 -6.67
CA THR A 490 -9.48 -22.49 -6.34
C THR A 490 -9.53 -21.33 -7.32
N MET A 491 -8.86 -20.24 -6.99
CA MET A 491 -8.82 -19.07 -7.87
C MET A 491 -7.39 -18.55 -8.05
N GLU A 492 -7.15 -17.90 -9.19
CA GLU A 492 -5.88 -17.27 -9.50
C GLU A 492 -6.14 -16.01 -10.35
N ALA A 493 -5.45 -14.90 -10.07
CA ALA A 493 -5.61 -13.68 -10.85
C ALA A 493 -5.26 -13.90 -12.32
N VAL A 494 -6.09 -13.35 -13.22
CA VAL A 494 -5.81 -13.44 -14.68
C VAL A 494 -4.62 -12.56 -15.04
N SER A 495 -4.52 -11.36 -14.46
CA SER A 495 -3.46 -10.40 -14.77
C SER A 495 -2.23 -10.63 -13.88
N PRO A 496 -1.01 -10.76 -14.45
CA PRO A 496 0.21 -10.76 -13.65
C PRO A 496 0.51 -9.39 -13.00
N LEU A 497 -0.25 -8.34 -13.33
CA LEU A 497 -0.20 -7.01 -12.72
C LEU A 497 -1.32 -6.78 -11.69
N ALA A 498 -2.10 -7.81 -11.36
CA ALA A 498 -3.11 -7.71 -10.32
C ALA A 498 -2.49 -7.24 -9.00
N ASP A 499 -3.20 -6.38 -8.28
CA ASP A 499 -2.76 -5.98 -6.95
C ASP A 499 -2.74 -7.18 -6.02
N PHE A 500 -1.71 -7.27 -5.17
CA PHE A 500 -1.52 -8.40 -4.26
C PHE A 500 -2.65 -8.55 -3.22
N SER A 501 -3.47 -7.50 -3.02
CA SER A 501 -4.64 -7.57 -2.14
C SER A 501 -5.78 -8.41 -2.73
N TYR A 502 -5.67 -8.79 -4.02
CA TYR A 502 -6.51 -9.85 -4.58
C TYR A 502 -5.82 -11.20 -4.34
N ASP A 503 -5.77 -11.65 -3.10
CA ASP A 503 -5.11 -12.89 -2.66
C ASP A 503 -5.88 -14.16 -3.06
N TYR A 504 -6.36 -14.21 -4.32
CA TYR A 504 -7.13 -15.33 -4.90
C TYR A 504 -6.45 -16.69 -4.76
N GLN A 505 -5.12 -16.72 -4.80
CA GLN A 505 -4.31 -17.95 -4.65
C GLN A 505 -4.50 -18.64 -3.30
N ASP A 506 -5.02 -17.94 -2.29
CA ASP A 506 -5.25 -18.49 -0.97
C ASP A 506 -6.65 -19.09 -0.80
N LEU A 507 -7.56 -18.87 -1.78
CA LEU A 507 -8.93 -19.33 -1.77
C LEU A 507 -9.02 -20.84 -2.03
N ARG A 508 -9.76 -21.56 -1.17
CA ARG A 508 -10.07 -22.99 -1.31
C ARG A 508 -11.52 -23.26 -0.92
N PHE A 509 -12.39 -23.15 -1.87
CA PHE A 509 -13.82 -23.36 -1.65
C PHE A 509 -14.20 -24.83 -1.83
N VAL A 510 -14.70 -25.46 -0.78
CA VAL A 510 -15.24 -26.83 -0.80
C VAL A 510 -16.76 -26.78 -0.78
N PRO A 511 -17.48 -27.74 -1.44
CA PRO A 511 -18.93 -27.80 -1.36
C PRO A 511 -19.40 -27.87 0.08
N SER A 512 -20.27 -26.93 0.50
CA SER A 512 -20.92 -26.95 1.80
C SER A 512 -22.24 -27.73 1.72
N ARG A 513 -22.56 -28.48 2.80
CA ARG A 513 -23.81 -29.27 2.91
C ARG A 513 -25.03 -28.37 3.10
#